data_a9281217d0bf0d18e25c7d7a6c1be0d3
#
_entry.id   a9281217d0bf0d18e25c7d7a6c1be0d3
#
_cell.length_a   1.000
_cell.length_b   1.000
_cell.length_c   1.000
_cell.angle_alpha   90.00
_cell.angle_beta   90.00
_cell.angle_gamma   90.00
#
_symmetry.space_group_name_H-M   'P 1'
#
loop_
_entity.id
_entity.type
_entity.pdbx_description
1 polymer ?
#
loop_
_entity_poly.entity_id
_entity_poly.type
_entity_poly.pdbx_seq_one_letter_code
_entity_poly.pdbx_strand_id
1 'polypeptide(L)'
;MKEHNINAIRTSHYPNAPYCYQLYDRLGFYVIDEADNESHGTEAIYANYTSWEEYAKNWNKLIANNPVFTEATVDRTQRCVERDKNRPSVVIWSMGNECAYGCTFEAALKWTKEFDPTRLTHYESARYVDDPKKYDYSNLDLYSRMYPSLEEIKKELVEYGDKPYIMCEYCHAMGNGPGDLEDYFELIHSEEKMCGGFIWEWCDHAIDMGKTIEGKKMYAYGGDHNEYPHDGNFCMDGLVYPDRTPHTGLMEFKNVYRPVRVTGYDAEKGTLTIKNYMNFVNLKDYAVLGYEVLVDGEVTE
;
A
#
# COMPACT_ATOMS: atom_id res chain seq x y z
N MET A 1 -4.51 -12.39 -5.85
CA MET A 1 -4.92 -10.98 -5.69
C MET A 1 -6.33 -10.72 -6.24
N LYS A 2 -6.59 -10.77 -7.55
CA LYS A 2 -7.94 -10.46 -8.10
C LYS A 2 -9.08 -11.27 -7.51
N GLU A 3 -8.90 -12.58 -7.28
CA GLU A 3 -9.89 -13.44 -6.61
C GLU A 3 -10.20 -13.07 -5.16
N HIS A 4 -9.42 -12.17 -4.59
CA HIS A 4 -9.56 -11.64 -3.24
C HIS A 4 -9.89 -10.14 -3.22
N ASN A 5 -10.46 -9.62 -4.31
CA ASN A 5 -10.93 -8.23 -4.44
C ASN A 5 -9.84 -7.15 -4.38
N ILE A 6 -8.57 -7.52 -4.54
CA ILE A 6 -7.47 -6.56 -4.63
C ILE A 6 -7.51 -5.92 -6.02
N ASN A 7 -7.54 -4.59 -6.09
CA ASN A 7 -7.60 -3.82 -7.34
C ASN A 7 -6.36 -2.97 -7.62
N ALA A 8 -5.49 -2.80 -6.64
CA ALA A 8 -4.30 -1.96 -6.74
C ALA A 8 -3.05 -2.64 -6.17
N ILE A 9 -1.89 -2.23 -6.64
CA ILE A 9 -0.58 -2.72 -6.23
C ILE A 9 0.37 -1.52 -6.08
N ARG A 10 1.10 -1.45 -4.97
CA ARG A 10 2.30 -0.63 -4.84
C ARG A 10 3.51 -1.56 -4.98
N THR A 11 4.43 -1.21 -5.88
CA THR A 11 5.62 -2.02 -6.13
C THR A 11 6.72 -1.72 -5.10
N SER A 12 6.42 -1.92 -3.86
CA SER A 12 7.31 -1.67 -2.73
C SER A 12 8.53 -2.59 -2.75
N HIS A 13 9.77 -2.13 -2.63
CA HIS A 13 10.20 -0.72 -2.67
C HIS A 13 11.12 -0.52 -3.87
N TYR A 14 10.77 -1.09 -4.99
CA TYR A 14 11.52 -1.07 -6.26
C TYR A 14 10.63 -1.53 -7.43
N PRO A 15 10.95 -1.12 -8.65
CA PRO A 15 10.20 -1.56 -9.82
C PRO A 15 10.23 -3.09 -9.97
N ASN A 16 9.06 -3.69 -10.16
CA ASN A 16 8.96 -5.13 -10.36
C ASN A 16 9.55 -5.57 -11.72
N ALA A 17 9.67 -6.88 -11.93
CA ALA A 17 10.08 -7.42 -13.21
C ALA A 17 9.14 -6.97 -14.34
N PRO A 18 9.62 -6.64 -15.55
CA PRO A 18 8.79 -6.17 -16.66
C PRO A 18 7.60 -7.08 -17.00
N TYR A 19 7.74 -8.37 -16.78
CA TYR A 19 6.66 -9.35 -16.94
C TYR A 19 5.47 -9.09 -15.99
N CYS A 20 5.73 -8.62 -14.77
CA CYS A 20 4.68 -8.31 -13.81
C CYS A 20 3.75 -7.21 -14.33
N TYR A 21 4.31 -6.16 -14.94
CA TYR A 21 3.50 -5.06 -15.51
C TYR A 21 2.62 -5.52 -16.67
N GLN A 22 3.09 -6.48 -17.49
CA GLN A 22 2.22 -7.09 -18.53
C GLN A 22 1.01 -7.79 -17.91
N LEU A 23 1.19 -8.44 -16.76
CA LEU A 23 0.08 -9.05 -16.02
C LEU A 23 -0.81 -7.98 -15.39
N TYR A 24 -0.24 -6.92 -14.81
CA TYR A 24 -1.01 -5.83 -14.23
C TYR A 24 -1.87 -5.13 -15.27
N ASP A 25 -1.31 -4.84 -16.44
CA ASP A 25 -2.04 -4.28 -17.58
C ASP A 25 -3.20 -5.19 -18.01
N ARG A 26 -2.92 -6.48 -18.21
CA ARG A 26 -3.91 -7.46 -18.68
C ARG A 26 -5.02 -7.72 -17.65
N LEU A 27 -4.69 -7.72 -16.37
CA LEU A 27 -5.63 -8.02 -15.30
C LEU A 27 -6.33 -6.77 -14.75
N GLY A 28 -5.98 -5.58 -15.23
CA GLY A 28 -6.61 -4.33 -14.83
C GLY A 28 -6.33 -3.94 -13.38
N PHE A 29 -5.07 -3.97 -12.94
CA PHE A 29 -4.65 -3.38 -11.69
C PHE A 29 -4.33 -1.90 -11.87
N TYR A 30 -4.59 -1.11 -10.81
CA TYR A 30 -3.99 0.21 -10.64
C TYR A 30 -2.64 0.04 -9.97
N VAL A 31 -1.59 0.65 -10.50
CA VAL A 31 -0.22 0.46 -10.00
C VAL A 31 0.35 1.80 -9.53
N ILE A 32 0.86 1.82 -8.31
CA ILE A 32 1.86 2.78 -7.86
C ILE A 32 3.21 2.15 -8.16
N ASP A 33 3.92 2.70 -9.15
CA ASP A 33 5.25 2.22 -9.52
C ASP A 33 6.31 2.99 -8.74
N GLU A 34 7.09 2.27 -7.92
CA GLU A 34 8.01 2.88 -6.97
C GLU A 34 9.46 2.71 -7.42
N ALA A 35 10.18 3.83 -7.45
CA ALA A 35 11.60 3.85 -7.70
C ALA A 35 12.37 3.23 -6.52
N ASP A 36 13.50 2.59 -6.81
CA ASP A 36 14.35 1.90 -5.83
C ASP A 36 15.20 2.84 -4.95
N ASN A 37 14.60 3.93 -4.49
CA ASN A 37 15.16 4.79 -3.47
C ASN A 37 14.70 4.31 -2.10
N GLU A 38 15.59 3.65 -1.36
CA GLU A 38 15.38 3.16 -0.01
C GLU A 38 16.60 3.46 0.84
N SER A 39 16.43 4.16 1.96
CA SER A 39 17.54 4.49 2.86
C SER A 39 17.13 4.56 4.33
N HIS A 40 16.13 3.80 4.74
CA HIS A 40 15.65 3.73 6.11
C HIS A 40 16.79 3.47 7.11
N GLY A 41 17.74 2.59 6.77
CA GLY A 41 18.90 2.29 7.60
C GLY A 41 19.75 3.51 8.00
N THR A 42 19.64 4.65 7.32
CA THR A 42 20.32 5.90 7.73
C THR A 42 19.76 6.47 9.02
N GLU A 43 18.56 6.08 9.36
CA GLU A 43 17.89 6.35 10.60
C GLU A 43 18.73 5.94 11.81
N ALA A 44 19.34 4.76 11.78
CA ALA A 44 20.15 4.23 12.88
C ALA A 44 21.29 5.15 13.29
N ILE A 45 21.77 6.03 12.41
CA ILE A 45 22.81 7.02 12.71
C ILE A 45 22.31 8.06 13.71
N TYR A 46 20.99 8.29 13.73
CA TYR A 46 20.32 9.25 14.61
C TYR A 46 19.57 8.60 15.77
N ALA A 47 19.72 7.29 15.98
CA ALA A 47 19.00 6.50 17.00
C ALA A 47 19.27 6.96 18.47
N ASN A 48 20.24 7.84 18.70
CA ASN A 48 20.55 8.40 20.02
C ASN A 48 19.68 9.61 20.41
N TYR A 49 18.75 10.03 19.56
CA TYR A 49 17.81 11.09 19.90
C TYR A 49 16.72 10.59 20.85
N THR A 50 16.27 11.50 21.72
CA THR A 50 15.38 11.16 22.83
C THR A 50 13.90 11.14 22.45
N SER A 51 13.55 11.66 21.28
CA SER A 51 12.18 11.69 20.77
C SER A 51 12.12 11.43 19.26
N TRP A 52 10.99 10.87 18.81
CA TRP A 52 10.69 10.70 17.39
C TRP A 52 10.74 12.03 16.61
N GLU A 53 10.27 13.11 17.22
CA GLU A 53 10.27 14.41 16.57
C GLU A 53 11.71 14.94 16.32
N GLU A 54 12.60 14.76 17.28
CA GLU A 54 14.01 15.16 17.16
C GLU A 54 14.74 14.33 16.11
N TYR A 55 14.45 13.06 16.08
CA TYR A 55 14.91 12.08 15.13
C TYR A 55 14.44 12.41 13.69
N ALA A 56 13.15 12.59 13.47
CA ALA A 56 12.58 12.92 12.17
C ALA A 56 13.17 14.22 11.58
N LYS A 57 13.46 15.22 12.43
CA LYS A 57 14.10 16.49 12.03
C LYS A 57 15.54 16.35 11.53
N ASN A 58 16.20 15.26 11.83
CA ASN A 58 17.61 15.07 11.48
C ASN A 58 17.83 14.00 10.42
N TRP A 59 16.88 13.11 10.23
CA TRP A 59 16.97 12.00 9.29
C TRP A 59 17.26 12.43 7.85
N ASN A 60 16.71 13.55 7.42
CA ASN A 60 16.88 14.05 6.04
C ASN A 60 18.30 14.51 5.70
N LYS A 61 19.17 14.75 6.68
CA LYS A 61 20.47 15.42 6.47
C LYS A 61 21.48 14.55 5.76
N LEU A 62 21.41 13.23 5.90
CA LEU A 62 22.46 12.35 5.40
C LEU A 62 22.38 12.14 3.89
N ILE A 63 21.22 11.82 3.37
CA ILE A 63 20.99 11.51 1.95
C ILE A 63 19.96 12.46 1.33
N ALA A 64 18.73 12.48 1.83
CA ALA A 64 17.62 13.17 1.18
C ALA A 64 17.84 14.67 0.96
N ASN A 65 18.47 15.34 1.91
CA ASN A 65 18.81 16.77 1.82
C ASN A 65 20.31 17.04 1.62
N ASN A 66 21.01 16.08 1.03
CA ASN A 66 22.43 16.23 0.68
C ASN A 66 22.59 16.28 -0.84
N PRO A 67 22.98 17.43 -1.43
CA PRO A 67 23.08 17.60 -2.89
C PRO A 67 23.99 16.60 -3.61
N VAL A 68 24.94 16.00 -2.90
CA VAL A 68 25.85 14.98 -3.45
C VAL A 68 25.09 13.76 -3.97
N PHE A 69 23.92 13.44 -3.40
CA PHE A 69 23.08 12.30 -3.78
C PHE A 69 22.02 12.65 -4.83
N THR A 70 21.92 13.91 -5.28
CA THR A 70 20.85 14.34 -6.21
C THR A 70 20.87 13.53 -7.51
N GLU A 71 22.03 13.38 -8.13
CA GLU A 71 22.16 12.63 -9.39
C GLU A 71 21.72 11.16 -9.21
N ALA A 72 22.15 10.50 -8.13
CA ALA A 72 21.80 9.10 -7.85
C ALA A 72 20.31 8.91 -7.59
N THR A 73 19.67 9.81 -6.83
CA THR A 73 18.23 9.75 -6.53
C THR A 73 17.40 9.98 -7.80
N VAL A 74 17.79 10.97 -8.61
CA VAL A 74 17.10 11.28 -9.86
C VAL A 74 17.29 10.16 -10.88
N ASP A 75 18.49 9.58 -11.03
CA ASP A 75 18.75 8.47 -11.97
C ASP A 75 17.88 7.26 -11.68
N ARG A 76 17.69 6.87 -10.41
CA ARG A 76 16.79 5.77 -10.00
C ARG A 76 15.35 6.03 -10.40
N THR A 77 14.87 7.24 -10.13
CA THR A 77 13.53 7.67 -10.52
C THR A 77 13.37 7.68 -12.04
N GLN A 78 14.33 8.21 -12.78
CA GLN A 78 14.33 8.23 -14.25
C GLN A 78 14.24 6.82 -14.84
N ARG A 79 15.05 5.90 -14.36
CA ARG A 79 15.04 4.49 -14.82
C ARG A 79 13.69 3.82 -14.61
N CYS A 80 13.06 4.05 -13.47
CA CYS A 80 11.71 3.56 -13.18
C CYS A 80 10.70 4.12 -14.19
N VAL A 81 10.60 5.43 -14.27
CA VAL A 81 9.60 6.13 -15.09
C VAL A 81 9.81 5.88 -16.59
N GLU A 82 11.04 5.97 -17.09
CA GLU A 82 11.33 5.75 -18.51
C GLU A 82 11.09 4.30 -18.95
N ARG A 83 11.37 3.33 -18.09
CA ARG A 83 11.13 1.93 -18.37
C ARG A 83 9.62 1.63 -18.49
N ASP A 84 8.81 2.18 -17.59
CA ASP A 84 7.42 1.78 -17.41
C ASP A 84 6.39 2.82 -17.90
N LYS A 85 6.82 3.94 -18.48
CA LYS A 85 5.96 5.01 -19.03
C LYS A 85 4.85 4.54 -19.97
N ASN A 86 5.04 3.42 -20.65
CA ASN A 86 4.05 2.85 -21.59
C ASN A 86 3.14 1.79 -20.95
N ARG A 87 3.12 1.68 -19.61
CA ARG A 87 2.27 0.75 -18.88
C ARG A 87 0.96 1.44 -18.47
N PRO A 88 -0.19 1.06 -19.07
CA PRO A 88 -1.47 1.68 -18.75
C PRO A 88 -1.94 1.40 -17.32
N SER A 89 -1.46 0.33 -16.68
CA SER A 89 -1.75 0.03 -15.28
C SER A 89 -1.11 1.03 -14.31
N VAL A 90 0.03 1.63 -14.66
CA VAL A 90 0.70 2.62 -13.82
C VAL A 90 -0.06 3.94 -13.84
N VAL A 91 -0.53 4.37 -12.68
CA VAL A 91 -1.32 5.59 -12.51
C VAL A 91 -0.64 6.61 -11.60
N ILE A 92 0.32 6.17 -10.80
CA ILE A 92 1.07 6.99 -9.85
C ILE A 92 2.55 6.61 -9.92
N TRP A 93 3.44 7.60 -9.97
CA TRP A 93 4.88 7.45 -9.79
C TRP A 93 5.25 7.73 -8.34
N SER A 94 5.91 6.78 -7.67
CA SER A 94 6.42 6.94 -6.31
C SER A 94 7.93 7.10 -6.33
N MET A 95 8.41 8.10 -5.60
CA MET A 95 9.85 8.45 -5.64
C MET A 95 10.72 7.49 -4.82
N GLY A 96 10.14 6.65 -3.99
CA GLY A 96 10.85 5.72 -3.12
C GLY A 96 10.19 5.55 -1.76
N ASN A 97 10.93 4.99 -0.82
CA ASN A 97 10.45 4.66 0.52
C ASN A 97 11.46 5.12 1.58
N GLU A 98 10.94 5.58 2.71
CA GLU A 98 11.66 5.81 3.98
C GLU A 98 13.08 6.40 3.87
N CYS A 99 13.21 7.47 3.10
CA CYS A 99 14.46 8.21 2.94
C CYS A 99 14.45 9.60 3.58
N ALA A 100 13.38 9.99 4.31
CA ALA A 100 13.09 11.38 4.64
C ALA A 100 12.96 12.27 3.39
N TYR A 101 13.09 13.61 3.47
CA TYR A 101 12.83 14.49 2.33
C TYR A 101 13.84 15.63 2.25
N GLY A 102 14.10 16.10 1.04
CA GLY A 102 14.98 17.23 0.79
C GLY A 102 15.27 17.45 -0.69
N CYS A 103 16.33 18.19 -0.98
CA CYS A 103 16.66 18.66 -2.32
C CYS A 103 16.77 17.53 -3.38
N THR A 104 17.12 16.32 -2.99
CA THR A 104 17.23 15.17 -3.92
C THR A 104 15.87 14.70 -4.41
N PHE A 105 14.89 14.63 -3.52
CA PHE A 105 13.52 14.25 -3.85
C PHE A 105 12.73 15.38 -4.50
N GLU A 106 12.99 16.65 -4.15
CA GLU A 106 12.46 17.81 -4.88
C GLU A 106 12.90 17.77 -6.35
N ALA A 107 14.17 17.46 -6.61
CA ALA A 107 14.70 17.31 -7.96
C ALA A 107 14.07 16.12 -8.71
N ALA A 108 13.92 14.97 -8.05
CA ALA A 108 13.29 13.78 -8.63
C ALA A 108 11.80 14.02 -8.97
N LEU A 109 11.03 14.62 -8.06
CA LEU A 109 9.63 14.99 -8.28
C LEU A 109 9.47 15.99 -9.43
N LYS A 110 10.31 17.03 -9.45
CA LYS A 110 10.31 18.02 -10.54
C LYS A 110 10.56 17.35 -11.89
N TRP A 111 11.61 16.56 -11.99
CA TRP A 111 11.92 15.84 -13.21
C TRP A 111 10.75 14.95 -13.66
N THR A 112 10.14 14.21 -12.74
CA THR A 112 9.03 13.30 -13.03
C THR A 112 7.83 14.07 -13.59
N LYS A 113 7.44 15.19 -12.99
CA LYS A 113 6.33 16.02 -13.47
C LYS A 113 6.61 16.68 -14.82
N GLU A 114 7.86 17.06 -15.08
CA GLU A 114 8.28 17.62 -16.38
C GLU A 114 8.28 16.54 -17.47
N PHE A 115 8.68 15.31 -17.13
CA PHE A 115 8.73 14.19 -18.08
C PHE A 115 7.35 13.56 -18.35
N ASP A 116 6.57 13.34 -17.30
CA ASP A 116 5.21 12.76 -17.39
C ASP A 116 4.19 13.55 -16.56
N PRO A 117 3.62 14.62 -17.15
CA PRO A 117 2.59 15.40 -16.46
C PRO A 117 1.22 14.70 -16.40
N THR A 118 1.09 13.51 -16.97
CA THR A 118 -0.21 12.80 -17.08
C THR A 118 -0.53 11.92 -15.89
N ARG A 119 0.48 11.52 -15.12
CA ARG A 119 0.33 10.68 -13.93
C ARG A 119 0.61 11.45 -12.65
N LEU A 120 0.03 10.95 -11.56
CA LEU A 120 0.23 11.52 -10.24
C LEU A 120 1.60 11.16 -9.67
N THR A 121 2.12 12.00 -8.79
CA THR A 121 3.38 11.77 -8.08
C THR A 121 3.13 11.59 -6.59
N HIS A 122 3.87 10.68 -6.00
CA HIS A 122 3.74 10.21 -4.64
C HIS A 122 5.09 10.10 -3.95
N TYR A 123 5.15 10.44 -2.67
CA TYR A 123 6.24 10.12 -1.77
C TYR A 123 5.81 10.32 -0.31
N GLU A 124 5.76 9.25 0.49
CA GLU A 124 5.25 9.31 1.88
C GLU A 124 6.19 10.07 2.81
N SER A 125 7.50 9.81 2.71
CA SER A 125 8.46 10.32 3.67
C SER A 125 8.77 11.83 3.53
N ALA A 126 8.02 12.52 2.68
CA ALA A 126 8.09 13.98 2.55
C ALA A 126 7.78 14.76 3.84
N ARG A 127 7.17 14.10 4.83
CA ARG A 127 6.86 14.66 6.15
C ARG A 127 8.06 14.68 7.13
N TYR A 128 9.11 13.88 6.88
CA TYR A 128 10.23 13.73 7.80
C TYR A 128 11.33 14.73 7.47
N VAL A 129 11.16 15.95 7.99
CA VAL A 129 12.04 17.10 7.75
C VAL A 129 12.23 17.94 9.01
N ASP A 130 13.28 18.77 9.02
CA ASP A 130 13.58 19.68 10.12
C ASP A 130 12.57 20.84 10.24
N ASP A 131 12.19 21.43 9.11
CA ASP A 131 11.21 22.51 9.02
C ASP A 131 10.48 22.44 7.68
N PRO A 132 9.19 22.05 7.68
CA PRO A 132 8.42 21.89 6.43
C PRO A 132 8.41 23.13 5.52
N LYS A 133 8.56 24.34 6.08
CA LYS A 133 8.52 25.58 5.30
C LYS A 133 9.74 25.79 4.40
N LYS A 134 10.79 25.00 4.56
CA LYS A 134 12.02 25.10 3.78
C LYS A 134 11.99 24.27 2.49
N TYR A 135 10.98 23.44 2.32
CA TYR A 135 10.93 22.45 1.23
C TYR A 135 9.77 22.70 0.28
N ASP A 136 9.96 22.30 -0.97
CA ASP A 136 8.95 22.41 -2.02
C ASP A 136 8.16 21.11 -2.17
N TYR A 137 6.85 21.17 -1.89
CA TYR A 137 5.89 20.07 -2.03
C TYR A 137 4.95 20.26 -3.22
N SER A 138 5.19 21.24 -4.09
CA SER A 138 4.28 21.57 -5.20
C SER A 138 4.15 20.45 -6.23
N ASN A 139 5.17 19.62 -6.35
CA ASN A 139 5.20 18.48 -7.25
C ASN A 139 4.70 17.15 -6.60
N LEU A 140 4.17 17.17 -5.39
CA LEU A 140 3.46 16.05 -4.78
C LEU A 140 1.96 16.22 -5.00
N ASP A 141 1.32 15.23 -5.61
CA ASP A 141 -0.12 15.26 -5.88
C ASP A 141 -0.97 14.65 -4.77
N LEU A 142 -0.36 13.81 -3.92
CA LEU A 142 -1.02 13.05 -2.88
C LEU A 142 -0.46 13.39 -1.50
N TYR A 143 -1.34 13.34 -0.49
CA TYR A 143 -0.93 13.24 0.90
C TYR A 143 -0.89 11.76 1.27
N SER A 144 0.22 11.29 1.79
CA SER A 144 0.45 9.86 2.03
C SER A 144 0.90 9.59 3.46
N ARG A 145 0.45 8.44 4.00
CA ARG A 145 0.79 7.98 5.35
C ARG A 145 1.05 6.48 5.40
N MET A 146 1.89 6.08 6.35
CA MET A 146 2.03 4.72 6.82
C MET A 146 1.36 4.56 8.18
N TYR A 147 0.56 3.52 8.31
CA TYR A 147 -0.06 3.06 9.57
C TYR A 147 -0.78 4.15 10.40
N PRO A 148 -1.49 5.10 9.79
CA PRO A 148 -2.23 6.08 10.57
C PRO A 148 -3.44 5.41 11.25
N SER A 149 -3.71 5.77 12.49
CA SER A 149 -4.97 5.43 13.13
C SER A 149 -6.15 6.16 12.46
N LEU A 150 -7.36 5.65 12.64
CA LEU A 150 -8.59 6.28 12.13
C LEU A 150 -8.77 7.72 12.63
N GLU A 151 -8.33 8.00 13.88
CA GLU A 151 -8.38 9.33 14.47
C GLU A 151 -7.37 10.28 13.82
N GLU A 152 -6.17 9.81 13.56
CA GLU A 152 -5.14 10.58 12.84
C GLU A 152 -5.61 10.93 11.43
N ILE A 153 -6.17 9.95 10.69
CA ILE A 153 -6.70 10.20 9.35
C ILE A 153 -7.76 11.31 9.37
N LYS A 154 -8.74 11.24 10.26
CA LYS A 154 -9.81 12.25 10.37
C LYS A 154 -9.25 13.64 10.66
N LYS A 155 -8.23 13.73 11.53
CA LYS A 155 -7.55 14.98 11.84
C LYS A 155 -6.80 15.53 10.62
N GLU A 156 -6.04 14.68 9.95
CA GLU A 156 -5.20 15.05 8.81
C GLU A 156 -6.02 15.41 7.56
N LEU A 157 -7.17 14.77 7.34
CA LEU A 157 -8.10 15.16 6.27
C LEU A 157 -8.61 16.61 6.44
N VAL A 158 -8.71 17.10 7.66
CA VAL A 158 -9.04 18.51 7.94
C VAL A 158 -7.82 19.41 7.73
N GLU A 159 -6.65 18.98 8.19
CA GLU A 159 -5.41 19.77 8.16
C GLU A 159 -4.81 19.88 6.75
N TYR A 160 -4.81 18.79 5.99
CA TYR A 160 -4.17 18.68 4.67
C TYR A 160 -5.17 18.40 3.55
N GLY A 161 -6.40 18.80 3.73
CA GLY A 161 -7.52 18.45 2.87
C GLY A 161 -7.55 19.09 1.48
N ASP A 162 -6.44 19.63 0.98
CA ASP A 162 -6.26 20.14 -0.37
C ASP A 162 -5.84 19.06 -1.39
N LYS A 163 -5.34 17.91 -0.90
CA LYS A 163 -4.88 16.79 -1.72
C LYS A 163 -5.63 15.48 -1.41
N PRO A 164 -5.73 14.57 -2.38
CA PRO A 164 -6.20 13.22 -2.11
C PRO A 164 -5.30 12.52 -1.08
N TYR A 165 -5.92 11.76 -0.19
CA TYR A 165 -5.24 11.04 0.88
C TYR A 165 -5.12 9.55 0.55
N ILE A 166 -3.93 8.99 0.72
CA ILE A 166 -3.65 7.57 0.51
C ILE A 166 -2.87 6.98 1.70
N MET A 167 -3.19 5.75 2.09
CA MET A 167 -2.36 4.98 3.01
C MET A 167 -1.44 4.09 2.18
N CYS A 168 -0.19 4.52 1.96
CA CYS A 168 0.73 3.69 1.18
C CYS A 168 1.08 2.38 1.89
N GLU A 169 0.93 2.34 3.22
CA GLU A 169 0.95 1.14 4.03
C GLU A 169 -0.06 1.25 5.18
N TYR A 170 -0.83 0.19 5.43
CA TYR A 170 -1.74 0.10 6.57
C TYR A 170 -2.01 -1.35 6.95
N CYS A 171 -2.62 -1.57 8.11
CA CYS A 171 -3.05 -2.88 8.61
C CYS A 171 -1.97 -3.96 8.43
N HIS A 172 -0.79 -3.74 9.03
CA HIS A 172 0.35 -4.65 8.97
C HIS A 172 -0.05 -6.10 9.28
N ALA A 173 0.22 -7.03 8.36
CA ALA A 173 -0.32 -8.40 8.43
C ALA A 173 0.52 -9.36 9.28
N MET A 174 1.60 -8.90 9.92
CA MET A 174 2.43 -9.73 10.79
C MET A 174 1.64 -10.27 11.99
N GLY A 175 1.88 -11.50 12.36
CA GLY A 175 1.26 -12.14 13.53
C GLY A 175 -0.25 -12.36 13.35
N ASN A 176 -1.05 -11.70 14.18
CA ASN A 176 -2.52 -11.76 14.12
C ASN A 176 -3.16 -10.69 13.21
N GLY A 177 -2.33 -9.92 12.49
CA GLY A 177 -2.81 -8.96 11.49
C GLY A 177 -3.37 -9.63 10.23
N PRO A 178 -3.94 -8.83 9.30
CA PRO A 178 -4.32 -7.44 9.49
C PRO A 178 -5.58 -7.28 10.35
N GLY A 179 -5.71 -6.15 11.07
CA GLY A 179 -6.88 -5.81 11.90
C GLY A 179 -7.64 -4.59 11.38
N ASP A 180 -8.80 -4.31 11.98
CA ASP A 180 -9.62 -3.12 11.77
C ASP A 180 -10.01 -2.83 10.31
N LEU A 181 -10.00 -3.85 9.45
CA LEU A 181 -10.24 -3.71 8.01
C LEU A 181 -11.60 -3.09 7.68
N GLU A 182 -12.66 -3.46 8.42
CA GLU A 182 -14.00 -2.91 8.21
C GLU A 182 -14.06 -1.42 8.55
N ASP A 183 -13.43 -1.00 9.66
CA ASP A 183 -13.40 0.40 10.07
C ASP A 183 -12.66 1.28 9.05
N TYR A 184 -11.54 0.80 8.51
CA TYR A 184 -10.85 1.47 7.41
C TYR A 184 -11.68 1.48 6.12
N PHE A 185 -12.37 0.38 5.80
CA PHE A 185 -13.25 0.33 4.63
C PHE A 185 -14.37 1.37 4.73
N GLU A 186 -15.02 1.48 5.90
CA GLU A 186 -16.07 2.47 6.13
C GLU A 186 -15.53 3.88 6.01
N LEU A 187 -14.36 4.17 6.59
CA LEU A 187 -13.74 5.49 6.48
C LEU A 187 -13.37 5.84 5.04
N ILE A 188 -12.74 4.93 4.30
CA ILE A 188 -12.37 5.12 2.89
C ILE A 188 -13.60 5.46 2.03
N HIS A 189 -14.73 4.81 2.29
CA HIS A 189 -15.95 5.01 1.50
C HIS A 189 -16.87 6.11 2.00
N SER A 190 -16.61 6.67 3.18
CA SER A 190 -17.34 7.83 3.71
C SER A 190 -16.65 9.17 3.41
N GLU A 191 -15.34 9.16 3.16
CA GLU A 191 -14.53 10.35 2.95
C GLU A 191 -14.12 10.51 1.48
N GLU A 192 -14.62 11.54 0.82
CA GLU A 192 -14.42 11.77 -0.63
C GLU A 192 -12.93 11.87 -1.03
N LYS A 193 -12.09 12.34 -0.11
CA LYS A 193 -10.65 12.53 -0.37
C LYS A 193 -9.81 11.29 -0.14
N MET A 194 -10.38 10.23 0.43
CA MET A 194 -9.67 8.98 0.64
C MET A 194 -9.55 8.18 -0.67
N CYS A 195 -8.32 7.88 -1.08
CA CYS A 195 -8.06 7.05 -2.27
C CYS A 195 -8.03 5.54 -1.96
N GLY A 196 -7.89 5.17 -0.70
CA GLY A 196 -7.69 3.79 -0.28
C GLY A 196 -6.33 3.57 0.38
N GLY A 197 -5.85 2.33 0.35
CA GLY A 197 -4.57 1.98 0.95
C GLY A 197 -4.05 0.62 0.51
N PHE A 198 -2.79 0.36 0.88
CA PHE A 198 -2.07 -0.88 0.59
C PHE A 198 -1.70 -1.58 1.88
N ILE A 199 -2.16 -2.82 2.06
CA ILE A 199 -1.80 -3.63 3.22
C ILE A 199 -0.33 -4.01 3.13
N TRP A 200 0.41 -3.86 4.20
CA TRP A 200 1.74 -4.39 4.36
C TRP A 200 1.67 -5.79 4.97
N GLU A 201 1.99 -6.89 4.25
CA GLU A 201 2.27 -6.88 2.83
C GLU A 201 1.62 -8.10 2.12
N TRP A 202 2.01 -8.39 0.88
CA TRP A 202 1.38 -9.45 0.11
C TRP A 202 1.81 -10.86 0.53
N CYS A 203 3.11 -11.09 0.73
CA CYS A 203 3.63 -12.45 0.84
C CYS A 203 4.72 -12.57 1.90
N ASP A 204 4.61 -13.57 2.75
CA ASP A 204 5.71 -13.96 3.63
C ASP A 204 6.97 -14.27 2.85
N HIS A 205 8.10 -13.71 3.28
CA HIS A 205 9.40 -13.89 2.68
C HIS A 205 10.19 -14.96 3.46
N ALA A 206 10.09 -16.22 3.02
CA ALA A 206 10.81 -17.33 3.65
C ALA A 206 11.22 -18.39 2.63
N ILE A 207 12.22 -19.17 3.00
CA ILE A 207 12.76 -20.26 2.19
C ILE A 207 12.07 -21.56 2.59
N ASP A 208 11.52 -22.29 1.61
CA ASP A 208 10.92 -23.61 1.84
C ASP A 208 12.02 -24.63 2.18
N MET A 209 11.98 -25.14 3.39
CA MET A 209 12.89 -26.17 3.92
C MET A 209 12.29 -27.59 3.85
N GLY A 210 11.16 -27.74 3.17
CA GLY A 210 10.45 -29.00 3.05
C GLY A 210 9.48 -29.26 4.20
N LYS A 211 9.59 -30.43 4.84
CA LYS A 211 8.65 -30.85 5.89
C LYS A 211 9.38 -31.38 7.11
N THR A 212 8.77 -31.17 8.28
CA THR A 212 9.16 -31.84 9.52
C THR A 212 8.88 -33.35 9.44
N ILE A 213 9.37 -34.11 10.43
CA ILE A 213 9.09 -35.57 10.59
C ILE A 213 7.58 -35.81 10.68
N GLU A 214 6.81 -34.89 11.26
CA GLU A 214 5.33 -34.97 11.36
C GLU A 214 4.61 -34.53 10.08
N GLY A 215 5.36 -34.19 9.00
CA GLY A 215 4.78 -33.82 7.72
C GLY A 215 4.31 -32.35 7.62
N LYS A 216 4.58 -31.51 8.62
CA LYS A 216 4.27 -30.08 8.59
C LYS A 216 5.28 -29.34 7.70
N LYS A 217 4.82 -28.36 6.93
CA LYS A 217 5.71 -27.46 6.17
C LYS A 217 6.65 -26.72 7.12
N MET A 218 7.86 -26.51 6.67
CA MET A 218 8.90 -25.81 7.41
C MET A 218 9.50 -24.72 6.53
N TYR A 219 9.56 -23.50 7.07
CA TYR A 219 10.12 -22.34 6.41
C TYR A 219 11.25 -21.77 7.28
N ALA A 220 12.32 -21.31 6.62
CA ALA A 220 13.42 -20.60 7.26
C ALA A 220 13.39 -19.13 6.87
N TYR A 221 13.61 -18.25 7.85
CA TYR A 221 13.62 -16.80 7.67
C TYR A 221 14.58 -16.15 8.67
N GLY A 222 14.70 -14.83 8.65
CA GLY A 222 15.54 -13.95 9.46
C GLY A 222 16.44 -14.58 10.54
N GLY A 223 17.70 -14.88 10.21
CA GLY A 223 18.71 -15.48 11.12
C GLY A 223 18.81 -17.02 11.07
N ASP A 224 17.86 -17.70 10.44
CA ASP A 224 17.82 -19.16 10.43
C ASP A 224 18.96 -19.83 9.63
N HIS A 225 19.61 -19.06 8.74
CA HIS A 225 20.80 -19.48 7.99
C HIS A 225 22.10 -18.94 8.57
N ASN A 226 22.08 -18.44 9.82
CA ASN A 226 23.19 -17.80 10.51
C ASN A 226 23.69 -16.52 9.81
N GLU A 227 22.85 -15.88 9.03
CA GLU A 227 23.13 -14.55 8.45
C GLU A 227 23.03 -13.45 9.52
N TYR A 228 23.84 -12.41 9.34
CA TYR A 228 23.86 -11.21 10.17
C TYR A 228 24.29 -10.00 9.34
N PRO A 229 23.60 -8.86 9.44
CA PRO A 229 22.41 -8.57 10.28
C PRO A 229 21.12 -9.19 9.73
N HIS A 230 20.08 -9.28 10.58
CA HIS A 230 18.73 -9.70 10.20
C HIS A 230 17.68 -9.10 11.17
N ASP A 231 16.43 -9.03 10.74
CA ASP A 231 15.31 -8.49 11.51
C ASP A 231 14.32 -9.55 12.03
N GLY A 232 14.78 -10.80 12.14
CA GLY A 232 13.98 -11.91 12.68
C GLY A 232 12.73 -12.17 11.82
N ASN A 233 11.55 -12.04 12.43
CA ASN A 233 10.26 -12.33 11.79
C ASN A 233 9.62 -11.13 11.05
N PHE A 234 10.30 -10.01 10.88
CA PHE A 234 9.81 -8.85 10.10
C PHE A 234 9.78 -9.07 8.57
N CYS A 235 9.81 -10.29 8.15
CA CYS A 235 9.59 -10.77 6.79
C CYS A 235 8.45 -11.80 6.71
N MET A 236 7.75 -12.04 7.85
CA MET A 236 6.61 -12.96 7.98
C MET A 236 5.34 -12.14 8.24
N ASP A 237 5.00 -11.29 7.32
CA ASP A 237 3.98 -10.24 7.40
C ASP A 237 3.08 -10.20 6.16
N GLY A 238 3.05 -11.29 5.41
CA GLY A 238 2.26 -11.44 4.20
C GLY A 238 0.79 -11.76 4.45
N LEU A 239 -0.06 -11.42 3.48
CA LEU A 239 -1.43 -11.92 3.36
C LEU A 239 -1.48 -13.37 2.83
N VAL A 240 -0.38 -13.86 2.29
CA VAL A 240 -0.20 -15.25 1.85
C VAL A 240 1.09 -15.84 2.38
N TYR A 241 1.09 -17.15 2.58
CA TYR A 241 2.30 -17.93 2.90
C TYR A 241 3.31 -17.91 1.74
N PRO A 242 4.57 -18.32 1.97
CA PRO A 242 5.58 -18.38 0.90
C PRO A 242 5.14 -19.21 -0.32
N ASP A 243 4.29 -20.22 -0.14
CA ASP A 243 3.71 -21.03 -1.21
C ASP A 243 2.47 -20.43 -1.88
N ARG A 244 2.11 -19.21 -1.49
CA ARG A 244 0.94 -18.44 -1.97
C ARG A 244 -0.42 -18.95 -1.49
N THR A 245 -0.47 -19.87 -0.53
CA THR A 245 -1.74 -20.20 0.15
C THR A 245 -2.17 -19.02 1.02
N PRO A 246 -3.49 -18.72 1.08
CA PRO A 246 -3.98 -17.58 1.85
C PRO A 246 -3.79 -17.74 3.36
N HIS A 247 -3.38 -16.67 4.04
CA HIS A 247 -3.59 -16.51 5.47
C HIS A 247 -5.06 -16.22 5.76
N THR A 248 -5.49 -16.43 7.00
CA THR A 248 -6.87 -16.10 7.45
C THR A 248 -7.21 -14.64 7.21
N GLY A 249 -6.24 -13.72 7.43
CA GLY A 249 -6.43 -12.29 7.19
C GLY A 249 -6.76 -11.94 5.73
N LEU A 250 -6.25 -12.69 4.75
CA LEU A 250 -6.63 -12.47 3.35
C LEU A 250 -8.09 -12.87 3.08
N MET A 251 -8.60 -13.86 3.79
CA MET A 251 -10.02 -14.26 3.64
C MET A 251 -10.94 -13.21 4.23
N GLU A 252 -10.58 -12.62 5.36
CA GLU A 252 -11.30 -11.49 5.93
C GLU A 252 -11.23 -10.27 5.01
N PHE A 253 -10.04 -9.92 4.49
CA PHE A 253 -9.87 -8.87 3.50
C PHE A 253 -10.82 -9.06 2.31
N LYS A 254 -10.86 -10.28 1.74
CA LYS A 254 -11.76 -10.60 0.63
C LYS A 254 -13.23 -10.31 0.95
N ASN A 255 -13.66 -10.61 2.16
CA ASN A 255 -15.02 -10.34 2.62
C ASN A 255 -15.26 -8.85 2.82
N VAL A 256 -14.36 -8.15 3.50
CA VAL A 256 -14.49 -6.71 3.76
C VAL A 256 -14.50 -5.92 2.45
N TYR A 257 -13.57 -6.20 1.54
CA TYR A 257 -13.44 -5.47 0.25
C TYR A 257 -14.26 -6.08 -0.89
N ARG A 258 -15.32 -6.85 -0.57
CA ARG A 258 -16.24 -7.32 -1.61
C ARG A 258 -16.92 -6.14 -2.32
N PRO A 259 -16.96 -6.14 -3.65
CA PRO A 259 -17.42 -4.97 -4.42
C PRO A 259 -18.92 -4.74 -4.37
N VAL A 260 -19.68 -5.68 -3.81
CA VAL A 260 -21.14 -5.62 -3.69
C VAL A 260 -21.55 -6.00 -2.28
N ARG A 261 -22.34 -5.14 -1.63
CA ARG A 261 -22.81 -5.37 -0.26
C ARG A 261 -24.32 -5.16 -0.16
N VAL A 262 -24.98 -6.01 0.62
CA VAL A 262 -26.33 -5.73 1.11
C VAL A 262 -26.22 -4.71 2.24
N THR A 263 -26.84 -3.55 2.08
CA THR A 263 -26.79 -2.43 3.03
C THR A 263 -28.11 -2.19 3.75
N GLY A 264 -29.19 -2.89 3.37
CA GLY A 264 -30.46 -2.81 4.05
C GLY A 264 -31.43 -3.93 3.65
N TYR A 265 -32.32 -4.25 4.59
CA TYR A 265 -33.43 -5.18 4.39
C TYR A 265 -34.69 -4.63 5.02
N ASP A 266 -35.77 -4.52 4.24
CA ASP A 266 -37.11 -4.15 4.71
C ASP A 266 -38.00 -5.41 4.67
N ALA A 267 -38.19 -6.00 5.83
CA ALA A 267 -38.96 -7.23 5.96
C ALA A 267 -40.47 -7.07 5.61
N GLU A 268 -41.04 -5.87 5.83
CA GLU A 268 -42.45 -5.61 5.51
C GLU A 268 -42.69 -5.54 4.00
N LYS A 269 -41.73 -5.00 3.27
CA LYS A 269 -41.77 -4.87 1.81
C LYS A 269 -41.11 -6.01 1.07
N GLY A 270 -40.36 -6.88 1.77
CA GLY A 270 -39.55 -7.92 1.16
C GLY A 270 -38.48 -7.38 0.22
N THR A 271 -37.86 -6.24 0.57
CA THR A 271 -36.87 -5.57 -0.30
C THR A 271 -35.47 -5.56 0.30
N LEU A 272 -34.47 -5.81 -0.55
CA LEU A 272 -33.06 -5.67 -0.25
C LEU A 272 -32.49 -4.41 -0.87
N THR A 273 -31.70 -3.67 -0.11
CA THR A 273 -30.88 -2.60 -0.66
C THR A 273 -29.47 -3.11 -0.88
N ILE A 274 -28.97 -2.98 -2.11
CA ILE A 274 -27.64 -3.43 -2.53
C ILE A 274 -26.83 -2.22 -2.97
N LYS A 275 -25.64 -2.06 -2.41
CA LYS A 275 -24.69 -1.03 -2.83
C LYS A 275 -23.59 -1.63 -3.69
N ASN A 276 -23.37 -1.02 -4.85
CA ASN A 276 -22.24 -1.29 -5.74
C ASN A 276 -21.08 -0.36 -5.37
N TYR A 277 -19.93 -0.92 -5.01
CA TYR A 277 -18.71 -0.18 -4.68
C TYR A 277 -17.72 -0.09 -5.87
N MET A 278 -18.08 -0.66 -7.04
CA MET A 278 -17.26 -0.54 -8.24
C MET A 278 -17.52 0.82 -8.93
N ASN A 279 -16.47 1.59 -9.15
CA ASN A 279 -16.61 2.96 -9.70
C ASN A 279 -16.93 2.97 -11.22
N PHE A 280 -16.52 1.94 -11.97
CA PHE A 280 -16.55 1.95 -13.42
C PHE A 280 -17.37 0.80 -14.03
N VAL A 281 -17.98 -0.05 -13.22
CA VAL A 281 -18.71 -1.22 -13.66
C VAL A 281 -20.14 -1.18 -13.13
N ASN A 282 -21.12 -1.32 -14.05
CA ASN A 282 -22.52 -1.45 -13.66
C ASN A 282 -22.77 -2.86 -13.14
N LEU A 283 -23.47 -2.98 -12.02
CA LEU A 283 -23.72 -4.27 -11.38
C LEU A 283 -24.47 -5.26 -12.30
N LYS A 284 -25.38 -4.78 -13.15
CA LYS A 284 -26.12 -5.60 -14.14
C LYS A 284 -25.23 -6.33 -15.14
N ASP A 285 -24.01 -5.77 -15.39
CA ASP A 285 -23.05 -6.33 -16.34
C ASP A 285 -21.99 -7.21 -15.65
N TYR A 286 -22.03 -7.26 -14.30
CA TYR A 286 -21.03 -7.92 -13.49
C TYR A 286 -21.55 -9.14 -12.74
N ALA A 287 -22.76 -9.10 -12.19
CA ALA A 287 -23.29 -10.12 -11.28
C ALA A 287 -24.78 -10.42 -11.54
N VAL A 288 -25.17 -11.61 -11.14
CA VAL A 288 -26.56 -12.03 -11.03
C VAL A 288 -26.88 -12.26 -9.56
N LEU A 289 -27.99 -11.70 -9.08
CA LEU A 289 -28.47 -11.92 -7.73
C LEU A 289 -29.23 -13.25 -7.66
N GLY A 290 -28.76 -14.15 -6.81
CA GLY A 290 -29.51 -15.32 -6.35
C GLY A 290 -29.88 -15.18 -4.90
N TYR A 291 -30.98 -15.78 -4.49
CA TYR A 291 -31.38 -15.85 -3.06
C TYR A 291 -32.05 -17.20 -2.77
N GLU A 292 -32.01 -17.57 -1.51
CA GLU A 292 -32.72 -18.73 -0.97
C GLU A 292 -33.44 -18.27 0.29
N VAL A 293 -34.69 -18.74 0.46
CA VAL A 293 -35.45 -18.50 1.66
C VAL A 293 -35.40 -19.77 2.51
N LEU A 294 -34.88 -19.65 3.73
CA LEU A 294 -34.83 -20.76 4.69
C LEU A 294 -35.82 -20.49 5.82
N VAL A 295 -36.62 -21.46 6.14
CA VAL A 295 -37.47 -21.48 7.34
C VAL A 295 -37.07 -22.67 8.20
N ASP A 296 -36.67 -22.42 9.43
CA ASP A 296 -36.17 -23.45 10.39
C ASP A 296 -35.00 -24.29 9.81
N GLY A 297 -34.19 -23.70 8.92
CA GLY A 297 -33.06 -24.37 8.29
C GLY A 297 -33.40 -25.15 7.02
N GLU A 298 -34.65 -25.20 6.61
CA GLU A 298 -35.12 -25.84 5.37
C GLU A 298 -35.32 -24.79 4.27
N VAL A 299 -34.82 -25.06 3.06
CA VAL A 299 -35.03 -24.17 1.90
C VAL A 299 -36.50 -24.29 1.47
N THR A 300 -37.18 -23.16 1.43
CA THR A 300 -38.62 -23.08 1.07
C THR A 300 -38.87 -22.41 -0.27
N GLU A 301 -37.90 -21.60 -0.78
CA GLU A 301 -37.98 -20.92 -2.07
C GLU A 301 -36.56 -20.66 -2.61
#